data_5d318abf5846ca23bb677966fb7ea4b7
#
_entry.id   5d318abf5846ca23bb677966fb7ea4b7
#
_cell.length_a   1.000
_cell.length_b   1.000
_cell.length_c   1.000
_cell.angle_alpha   90.00
_cell.angle_beta   90.00
_cell.angle_gamma   90.00
#
_symmetry.space_group_name_H-M   'P 1'
#
loop_
_entity.id
_entity.type
_entity.pdbx_description
1 polymer ?
#
loop_
_entity_poly.entity_id
_entity_poly.type
_entity_poly.pdbx_seq_one_letter_code
_entity_poly.pdbx_strand_id
1 'polypeptide(L)'
;MLPRVHELYPEAACRLSLIYVSRSLDWMAKLDKATLDTLGRVSAVHLDEYGLPEVRDIVAYRADEAFQSGAVSEDVIDFIARTSVGYGGIRYALELLLEAGGQAEIDHAKTVKAEHVRKANFLIPKGVNGAYYPGELSLHKQLLLKAVTNALEARTEPYLSVEEVYSEYRVACEEYEREAEDKPAIQAYLKDLEINGYILLAKGNGEPSVGMEFPPDRLAKALKESLKQALKSA
;
A
#
# COMPACT_ATOMS: atom_id res chain seq x y z
N MET A 1 -21.31 -31.12 13.52
CA MET A 1 -22.31 -32.14 13.13
C MET A 1 -22.56 -32.27 11.64
N LEU A 2 -22.55 -31.23 10.82
CA LEU A 2 -22.79 -31.32 9.39
C LEU A 2 -21.86 -32.28 8.61
N PRO A 3 -20.56 -32.43 8.92
CA PRO A 3 -19.66 -33.35 8.17
C PRO A 3 -20.06 -34.81 8.27
N ARG A 4 -20.87 -35.19 9.30
CA ARG A 4 -21.28 -36.57 9.57
C ARG A 4 -22.78 -36.80 9.36
N VAL A 5 -23.45 -35.94 8.59
CA VAL A 5 -24.89 -36.05 8.29
C VAL A 5 -25.23 -37.42 7.67
N HIS A 6 -24.33 -37.95 6.83
CA HIS A 6 -24.52 -39.28 6.19
C HIS A 6 -24.53 -40.46 7.19
N GLU A 7 -23.95 -40.30 8.39
CA GLU A 7 -24.00 -41.34 9.42
C GLU A 7 -25.34 -41.30 10.17
N LEU A 8 -25.92 -40.12 10.34
CA LEU A 8 -27.20 -39.93 11.00
C LEU A 8 -28.39 -40.18 10.07
N TYR A 9 -28.21 -39.90 8.79
CA TYR A 9 -29.23 -40.00 7.73
C TYR A 9 -28.63 -40.69 6.50
N PRO A 10 -28.57 -42.05 6.49
CA PRO A 10 -27.97 -42.78 5.35
C PRO A 10 -28.63 -42.49 4.03
N GLU A 11 -29.92 -42.16 4.01
CA GLU A 11 -30.66 -41.74 2.82
C GLU A 11 -30.23 -40.39 2.25
N ALA A 12 -29.51 -39.57 3.04
CA ALA A 12 -28.91 -38.29 2.59
C ALA A 12 -27.54 -38.50 1.94
N ALA A 13 -27.00 -39.73 1.99
CA ALA A 13 -25.76 -40.03 1.30
C ALA A 13 -25.91 -39.74 -0.20
N CYS A 14 -24.91 -39.08 -0.80
CA CYS A 14 -24.90 -38.65 -2.20
C CYS A 14 -25.92 -37.56 -2.59
N ARG A 15 -26.74 -37.06 -1.66
CA ARG A 15 -27.69 -35.94 -1.91
C ARG A 15 -27.19 -34.59 -1.39
N LEU A 16 -26.17 -34.60 -0.55
CA LEU A 16 -25.62 -33.39 0.07
C LEU A 16 -24.12 -33.30 -0.23
N SER A 17 -23.73 -32.18 -0.84
CA SER A 17 -22.32 -31.80 -1.00
C SER A 17 -22.04 -30.58 -0.14
N LEU A 18 -20.93 -30.62 0.60
CA LEU A 18 -20.52 -29.54 1.50
C LEU A 18 -19.18 -28.95 1.05
N ILE A 19 -19.13 -27.64 0.91
CA ILE A 19 -17.90 -26.90 0.65
C ILE A 19 -17.63 -26.01 1.87
N TYR A 20 -16.50 -26.24 2.52
CA TYR A 20 -16.05 -25.43 3.66
C TYR A 20 -15.04 -24.40 3.17
N VAL A 21 -15.27 -23.14 3.49
CA VAL A 21 -14.35 -22.05 3.22
C VAL A 21 -13.92 -21.45 4.55
N SER A 22 -12.63 -21.37 4.80
CA SER A 22 -12.06 -20.85 6.03
C SER A 22 -10.80 -20.03 5.77
N ARG A 23 -10.54 -19.02 6.60
CA ARG A 23 -9.32 -18.22 6.55
C ARG A 23 -8.10 -18.91 7.16
N SER A 24 -8.33 -19.79 8.14
CA SER A 24 -7.26 -20.57 8.77
C SER A 24 -7.74 -21.99 9.04
N LEU A 25 -6.83 -22.90 9.31
CA LEU A 25 -7.12 -24.26 9.72
C LEU A 25 -7.25 -24.46 11.24
N ASP A 26 -7.11 -23.39 12.04
CA ASP A 26 -7.11 -23.46 13.51
C ASP A 26 -8.40 -24.04 14.09
N TRP A 27 -9.53 -23.82 13.41
CA TRP A 27 -10.81 -24.40 13.83
C TRP A 27 -10.81 -25.93 13.76
N MET A 28 -9.96 -26.55 12.92
CA MET A 28 -9.84 -28.00 12.83
C MET A 28 -9.31 -28.61 14.13
N ALA A 29 -8.44 -27.90 14.84
CA ALA A 29 -7.92 -28.35 16.15
C ALA A 29 -9.02 -28.49 17.23
N LYS A 30 -10.20 -27.92 17.00
CA LYS A 30 -11.35 -27.99 17.90
C LYS A 30 -12.31 -29.16 17.56
N LEU A 31 -12.03 -29.89 16.48
CA LEU A 31 -12.86 -31.00 16.04
C LEU A 31 -12.39 -32.32 16.67
N ASP A 32 -13.35 -33.24 16.85
CA ASP A 32 -13.03 -34.62 17.25
C ASP A 32 -12.32 -35.37 16.09
N LYS A 33 -11.59 -36.41 16.48
CA LYS A 33 -10.77 -37.20 15.54
C LYS A 33 -11.58 -37.81 14.39
N ALA A 34 -12.79 -38.28 14.64
CA ALA A 34 -13.62 -38.91 13.62
C ALA A 34 -14.11 -37.90 12.59
N THR A 35 -14.45 -36.68 13.04
CA THR A 35 -14.79 -35.57 12.13
C THR A 35 -13.59 -35.10 11.32
N LEU A 36 -12.39 -35.04 11.93
CA LEU A 36 -11.14 -34.73 11.21
C LEU A 36 -10.81 -35.78 10.16
N ASP A 37 -10.94 -37.06 10.47
CA ASP A 37 -10.70 -38.15 9.51
C ASP A 37 -11.67 -38.08 8.32
N THR A 38 -12.90 -37.67 8.56
CA THR A 38 -13.91 -37.46 7.51
C THR A 38 -13.55 -36.27 6.62
N LEU A 39 -13.14 -35.15 7.20
CA LEU A 39 -12.72 -33.95 6.48
C LEU A 39 -11.36 -34.11 5.79
N GLY A 40 -10.42 -34.81 6.42
CA GLY A 40 -9.08 -35.04 5.87
C GLY A 40 -9.05 -35.92 4.62
N ARG A 41 -10.13 -36.66 4.35
CA ARG A 41 -10.32 -37.42 3.09
C ARG A 41 -10.82 -36.57 1.94
N VAL A 42 -11.21 -35.34 2.22
CA VAL A 42 -11.70 -34.37 1.22
C VAL A 42 -10.51 -33.59 0.67
N SER A 43 -10.47 -33.35 -0.64
CA SER A 43 -9.46 -32.52 -1.29
C SER A 43 -9.50 -31.10 -0.71
N ALA A 44 -8.50 -30.72 0.07
CA ALA A 44 -8.31 -29.34 0.49
C ALA A 44 -7.64 -28.56 -0.64
N VAL A 45 -8.24 -27.43 -0.99
CA VAL A 45 -7.64 -26.46 -1.91
C VAL A 45 -7.15 -25.29 -1.06
N HIS A 46 -5.85 -25.06 -1.09
CA HIS A 46 -5.24 -23.90 -0.46
C HIS A 46 -5.21 -22.75 -1.48
N LEU A 47 -5.71 -21.61 -1.08
CA LEU A 47 -5.66 -20.38 -1.87
C LEU A 47 -4.72 -19.42 -1.18
N ASP A 48 -3.59 -19.18 -1.82
CA ASP A 48 -2.61 -18.20 -1.36
C ASP A 48 -3.10 -16.77 -1.58
N GLU A 49 -2.53 -15.82 -0.87
CA GLU A 49 -2.76 -14.40 -1.14
C GLU A 49 -2.13 -14.02 -2.49
N TYR A 50 -2.78 -13.13 -3.21
CA TYR A 50 -2.25 -12.61 -4.46
C TYR A 50 -0.96 -11.83 -4.22
N GLY A 51 0.07 -12.14 -5.00
CA GLY A 51 1.30 -11.37 -5.05
C GLY A 51 1.14 -10.08 -5.85
N LEU A 52 2.16 -9.21 -5.79
CA LEU A 52 2.14 -7.93 -6.48
C LEU A 52 1.84 -8.03 -7.99
N PRO A 53 2.42 -8.96 -8.76
CA PRO A 53 2.11 -9.08 -10.19
C PRO A 53 0.63 -9.38 -10.45
N GLU A 54 0.07 -10.29 -9.67
CA GLU A 54 -1.32 -10.73 -9.81
C GLU A 54 -2.30 -9.60 -9.42
N VAL A 55 -2.00 -8.87 -8.34
CA VAL A 55 -2.79 -7.69 -7.95
C VAL A 55 -2.75 -6.63 -9.04
N ARG A 56 -1.57 -6.39 -9.64
CA ARG A 56 -1.41 -5.45 -10.74
C ARG A 56 -2.25 -5.85 -11.96
N ASP A 57 -2.19 -7.11 -12.36
CA ASP A 57 -2.95 -7.62 -13.50
C ASP A 57 -4.47 -7.51 -13.27
N ILE A 58 -4.94 -7.81 -12.05
CA ILE A 58 -6.35 -7.69 -11.70
C ILE A 58 -6.79 -6.22 -11.69
N VAL A 59 -5.97 -5.30 -11.15
CA VAL A 59 -6.27 -3.86 -11.16
C VAL A 59 -6.32 -3.32 -12.59
N ALA A 60 -5.36 -3.71 -13.44
CA ALA A 60 -5.33 -3.36 -14.87
C ALA A 60 -6.60 -3.80 -15.58
N TYR A 61 -6.97 -5.07 -15.44
CA TYR A 61 -8.19 -5.62 -16.02
C TYR A 61 -9.45 -4.87 -15.56
N ARG A 62 -9.55 -4.54 -14.28
CA ARG A 62 -10.69 -3.79 -13.73
C ARG A 62 -10.69 -2.33 -14.16
N ALA A 63 -9.53 -1.72 -14.33
CA ALA A 63 -9.43 -0.37 -14.87
C ALA A 63 -9.93 -0.32 -16.32
N ASP A 64 -9.56 -1.29 -17.16
CA ASP A 64 -10.01 -1.39 -18.54
C ASP A 64 -11.53 -1.60 -18.66
N GLU A 65 -12.15 -2.32 -17.72
CA GLU A 65 -13.59 -2.53 -17.71
C GLU A 65 -14.39 -1.32 -17.20
N ALA A 66 -13.85 -0.58 -16.22
CA ALA A 66 -14.62 0.43 -15.48
C ALA A 66 -14.35 1.86 -15.92
N PHE A 67 -13.20 2.13 -16.53
CA PHE A 67 -12.78 3.47 -16.90
C PHE A 67 -12.73 3.66 -18.44
N GLN A 68 -12.74 4.91 -18.86
CA GLN A 68 -12.48 5.24 -20.27
C GLN A 68 -11.06 4.82 -20.65
N SER A 69 -10.87 4.39 -21.89
CA SER A 69 -9.55 3.97 -22.39
C SER A 69 -8.51 5.05 -22.16
N GLY A 70 -7.39 4.69 -21.51
CA GLY A 70 -6.30 5.59 -21.17
C GLY A 70 -6.54 6.51 -19.98
N ALA A 71 -7.68 6.38 -19.27
CA ALA A 71 -7.94 7.18 -18.08
C ALA A 71 -7.09 6.77 -16.86
N VAL A 72 -6.61 5.54 -16.80
CA VAL A 72 -5.71 5.04 -15.77
C VAL A 72 -4.42 4.56 -16.43
N SER A 73 -3.29 5.18 -16.10
CA SER A 73 -1.99 4.80 -16.66
C SER A 73 -1.39 3.58 -15.95
N GLU A 74 -0.45 2.90 -16.61
CA GLU A 74 0.29 1.77 -16.05
C GLU A 74 1.00 2.13 -14.73
N ASP A 75 1.55 3.34 -14.62
CA ASP A 75 2.22 3.81 -13.40
C ASP A 75 1.24 3.96 -12.23
N VAL A 76 0.01 4.39 -12.50
CA VAL A 76 -1.06 4.50 -11.50
C VAL A 76 -1.54 3.11 -11.08
N ILE A 77 -1.66 2.17 -12.02
CA ILE A 77 -2.00 0.76 -11.74
C ILE A 77 -0.93 0.14 -10.84
N ASP A 78 0.34 0.29 -11.18
CA ASP A 78 1.45 -0.21 -10.36
C ASP A 78 1.47 0.43 -8.97
N PHE A 79 1.21 1.73 -8.88
CA PHE A 79 1.14 2.44 -7.60
C PHE A 79 0.00 1.92 -6.72
N ILE A 80 -1.21 1.71 -7.27
CA ILE A 80 -2.34 1.11 -6.55
C ILE A 80 -1.98 -0.30 -6.07
N ALA A 81 -1.40 -1.13 -6.93
CA ALA A 81 -1.04 -2.50 -6.59
C ALA A 81 -0.03 -2.56 -5.43
N ARG A 82 1.04 -1.76 -5.50
CA ARG A 82 2.05 -1.71 -4.43
C ARG A 82 1.49 -1.21 -3.11
N THR A 83 0.70 -0.14 -3.14
CA THR A 83 0.03 0.40 -1.96
C THR A 83 -0.89 -0.64 -1.30
N SER A 84 -1.48 -1.54 -2.09
CA SER A 84 -2.51 -2.47 -1.61
C SER A 84 -1.96 -3.75 -0.97
N VAL A 85 -0.80 -4.24 -1.41
CA VAL A 85 -0.21 -5.51 -0.93
C VAL A 85 0.03 -5.48 0.58
N GLY A 86 0.35 -4.33 1.16
CA GLY A 86 0.57 -4.17 2.61
C GLY A 86 -0.70 -4.02 3.47
N TYR A 87 -1.88 -3.79 2.85
CA TYR A 87 -3.07 -3.33 3.61
C TYR A 87 -4.34 -4.17 3.47
N GLY A 88 -4.39 -5.14 2.62
CA GLY A 88 -5.61 -5.93 2.44
C GLY A 88 -5.76 -6.54 1.06
N GLY A 89 -4.68 -6.52 0.29
CA GLY A 89 -4.59 -7.19 -0.99
C GLY A 89 -5.59 -6.66 -2.02
N ILE A 90 -6.16 -7.56 -2.81
CA ILE A 90 -6.97 -7.20 -3.97
C ILE A 90 -8.23 -6.40 -3.63
N ARG A 91 -8.89 -6.68 -2.50
CA ARG A 91 -10.10 -5.94 -2.11
C ARG A 91 -9.77 -4.46 -1.89
N TYR A 92 -8.69 -4.20 -1.18
CA TYR A 92 -8.21 -2.84 -0.93
C TYR A 92 -7.77 -2.15 -2.23
N ALA A 93 -7.11 -2.88 -3.14
CA ALA A 93 -6.71 -2.36 -4.45
C ALA A 93 -7.92 -1.88 -5.28
N LEU A 94 -8.99 -2.66 -5.31
CA LEU A 94 -10.21 -2.30 -6.06
C LEU A 94 -10.96 -1.13 -5.40
N GLU A 95 -10.99 -1.07 -4.08
CA GLU A 95 -11.56 0.06 -3.34
C GLU A 95 -10.75 1.34 -3.61
N LEU A 96 -9.43 1.23 -3.60
CA LEU A 96 -8.52 2.34 -3.89
C LEU A 96 -8.66 2.85 -5.33
N LEU A 97 -8.81 1.93 -6.30
CA LEU A 97 -9.07 2.28 -7.70
C LEU A 97 -10.39 3.05 -7.86
N LEU A 98 -11.46 2.56 -7.22
CA LEU A 98 -12.80 3.17 -7.25
C LEU A 98 -12.76 4.58 -6.65
N GLU A 99 -12.21 4.73 -5.45
CA GLU A 99 -12.13 6.02 -4.75
C GLU A 99 -11.21 7.01 -5.50
N ALA A 100 -10.10 6.53 -6.09
CA ALA A 100 -9.23 7.38 -6.90
C ALA A 100 -9.94 7.90 -8.16
N GLY A 101 -10.79 7.08 -8.77
CA GLY A 101 -11.67 7.49 -9.87
C GLY A 101 -12.64 8.59 -9.43
N GLY A 102 -13.31 8.40 -8.28
CA GLY A 102 -14.19 9.41 -7.69
C GLY A 102 -13.48 10.74 -7.39
N GLN A 103 -12.22 10.68 -6.87
CA GLN A 103 -11.43 11.90 -6.66
C GLN A 103 -11.08 12.60 -7.98
N ALA A 104 -10.79 11.86 -9.05
CA ALA A 104 -10.54 12.43 -10.37
C ALA A 104 -11.80 13.11 -10.94
N GLU A 105 -12.98 12.55 -10.73
CA GLU A 105 -14.27 13.17 -11.13
C GLU A 105 -14.53 14.47 -10.35
N ILE A 106 -14.28 14.49 -9.04
CA ILE A 106 -14.41 15.70 -8.21
C ILE A 106 -13.46 16.81 -8.70
N ASP A 107 -12.24 16.44 -9.07
CA ASP A 107 -11.24 17.39 -9.59
C ASP A 107 -11.46 17.72 -11.09
N HIS A 108 -12.55 17.21 -11.73
CA HIS A 108 -12.84 17.35 -13.15
C HIS A 108 -11.66 16.91 -14.07
N ALA A 109 -10.87 15.97 -13.61
CA ALA A 109 -9.72 15.44 -14.34
C ALA A 109 -10.18 14.35 -15.33
N LYS A 110 -9.57 14.34 -16.53
CA LYS A 110 -9.83 13.30 -17.54
C LYS A 110 -9.09 11.99 -17.26
N THR A 111 -8.08 12.04 -16.41
CA THR A 111 -7.22 10.90 -16.06
C THR A 111 -7.03 10.81 -14.56
N VAL A 112 -6.95 9.60 -14.06
CA VAL A 112 -6.56 9.32 -12.67
C VAL A 112 -5.07 9.55 -12.52
N LYS A 113 -4.68 10.36 -11.52
CA LYS A 113 -3.30 10.69 -11.19
C LYS A 113 -2.91 10.06 -9.87
N ALA A 114 -1.61 9.95 -9.61
CA ALA A 114 -1.09 9.47 -8.33
C ALA A 114 -1.63 10.26 -7.12
N GLU A 115 -1.87 11.56 -7.31
CA GLU A 115 -2.48 12.41 -6.27
C GLU A 115 -3.90 11.95 -5.88
N HIS A 116 -4.72 11.57 -6.86
CA HIS A 116 -6.08 11.04 -6.60
C HIS A 116 -5.99 9.74 -5.80
N VAL A 117 -5.02 8.85 -6.15
CA VAL A 117 -4.76 7.62 -5.39
C VAL A 117 -4.34 7.93 -3.95
N ARG A 118 -3.45 8.90 -3.73
CA ARG A 118 -3.04 9.32 -2.39
C ARG A 118 -4.20 9.89 -1.56
N LYS A 119 -5.05 10.73 -2.18
CA LYS A 119 -6.27 11.26 -1.54
C LYS A 119 -7.21 10.13 -1.16
N ALA A 120 -7.47 9.20 -2.07
CA ALA A 120 -8.30 8.02 -1.83
C ALA A 120 -7.73 7.15 -0.70
N ASN A 121 -6.44 6.85 -0.74
CA ASN A 121 -5.74 6.07 0.27
C ASN A 121 -5.81 6.68 1.68
N PHE A 122 -5.88 8.00 1.76
CA PHE A 122 -6.07 8.71 3.02
C PHE A 122 -7.52 8.64 3.53
N LEU A 123 -8.50 8.60 2.64
CA LEU A 123 -9.93 8.57 2.98
C LEU A 123 -10.41 7.18 3.40
N ILE A 124 -9.84 6.12 2.85
CA ILE A 124 -10.20 4.74 3.19
C ILE A 124 -9.75 4.44 4.63
N PRO A 125 -10.67 4.04 5.53
CA PRO A 125 -10.32 3.75 6.92
C PRO A 125 -9.36 2.56 6.99
N LYS A 126 -8.13 2.81 7.40
CA LYS A 126 -7.16 1.77 7.76
C LYS A 126 -7.35 1.46 9.24
N GLY A 127 -7.47 0.21 9.60
CA GLY A 127 -7.72 -0.24 10.98
C GLY A 127 -6.67 0.18 12.02
N VAL A 128 -5.56 0.78 11.59
CA VAL A 128 -4.56 1.43 12.42
C VAL A 128 -4.27 2.80 11.77
N ASN A 129 -4.78 3.86 12.36
CA ASN A 129 -4.37 5.21 12.03
C ASN A 129 -2.91 5.38 12.46
N GLY A 130 -1.99 5.19 11.55
CA GLY A 130 -0.62 5.65 11.73
C GLY A 130 -0.63 7.16 11.80
N ALA A 131 -0.65 7.72 13.00
CA ALA A 131 -0.38 9.13 13.18
C ALA A 131 1.10 9.35 12.81
N TYR A 132 1.33 10.05 11.70
CA TYR A 132 2.68 10.39 11.28
C TYR A 132 3.20 11.54 12.16
N TYR A 133 4.19 11.25 13.00
CA TYR A 133 4.86 12.23 13.86
C TYR A 133 6.28 12.51 13.36
N PRO A 134 6.46 13.41 12.38
CA PRO A 134 7.80 13.71 11.85
C PRO A 134 8.80 14.19 12.92
N GLY A 135 8.31 14.70 14.05
CA GLY A 135 9.13 15.18 15.15
C GLY A 135 10.00 14.13 15.84
N GLU A 136 9.69 12.86 15.69
CA GLU A 136 10.49 11.74 16.20
C GLU A 136 11.66 11.37 15.27
N LEU A 137 11.66 11.89 14.05
CA LEU A 137 12.72 11.67 13.09
C LEU A 137 13.93 12.59 13.36
N SER A 138 15.14 12.09 13.06
CA SER A 138 16.33 12.95 13.06
C SER A 138 16.20 14.09 12.05
N LEU A 139 16.93 15.19 12.25
CA LEU A 139 16.86 16.37 11.40
C LEU A 139 17.05 16.02 9.90
N HIS A 140 18.08 15.22 9.57
CA HIS A 140 18.35 14.83 8.18
C HIS A 140 17.25 13.96 7.57
N LYS A 141 16.60 13.09 8.36
CA LYS A 141 15.42 12.33 7.89
C LYS A 141 14.22 13.24 7.63
N GLN A 142 14.02 14.26 8.47
CA GLN A 142 12.98 15.27 8.24
C GLN A 142 13.24 16.09 6.98
N LEU A 143 14.50 16.51 6.74
CA LEU A 143 14.90 17.24 5.53
C LEU A 143 14.74 16.36 4.28
N LEU A 144 15.12 15.09 4.35
CA LEU A 144 14.92 14.13 3.27
C LEU A 144 13.43 13.91 2.97
N LEU A 145 12.62 13.74 4.01
CA LEU A 145 11.17 13.59 3.86
C LEU A 145 10.52 14.86 3.28
N LYS A 146 10.99 16.06 3.67
CA LYS A 146 10.56 17.33 3.07
C LYS A 146 10.90 17.40 1.58
N ALA A 147 12.11 16.98 1.20
CA ALA A 147 12.54 16.93 -0.19
C ALA A 147 11.64 16.03 -1.04
N VAL A 148 11.37 14.80 -0.57
CA VAL A 148 10.44 13.86 -1.23
C VAL A 148 9.04 14.44 -1.33
N THR A 149 8.53 15.05 -0.26
CA THR A 149 7.20 15.68 -0.22
C THR A 149 7.07 16.79 -1.25
N ASN A 150 8.01 17.73 -1.27
CA ASN A 150 7.99 18.87 -2.20
C ASN A 150 8.10 18.41 -3.67
N ALA A 151 8.99 17.46 -3.95
CA ALA A 151 9.18 16.94 -5.30
C ALA A 151 7.96 16.20 -5.84
N LEU A 152 7.27 15.42 -4.98
CA LEU A 152 6.05 14.71 -5.36
C LEU A 152 4.82 15.63 -5.46
N GLU A 153 4.77 16.73 -4.70
CA GLU A 153 3.70 17.73 -4.80
C GLU A 153 3.74 18.48 -6.15
N ALA A 154 4.94 18.72 -6.67
CA ALA A 154 5.14 19.42 -7.93
C ALA A 154 4.92 18.56 -9.19
N ARG A 155 4.68 17.24 -9.04
CA ARG A 155 4.66 16.27 -10.15
C ARG A 155 3.36 15.48 -10.23
N THR A 156 3.13 14.90 -11.41
CA THR A 156 2.03 13.98 -11.69
C THR A 156 2.42 12.51 -11.52
N GLU A 157 3.71 12.21 -11.68
CA GLU A 157 4.27 10.87 -11.54
C GLU A 157 4.26 10.40 -10.09
N PRO A 158 3.99 9.10 -9.84
CA PRO A 158 3.89 8.57 -8.47
C PRO A 158 5.24 8.41 -7.78
N TYR A 159 6.33 8.34 -8.55
CA TYR A 159 7.66 8.00 -8.06
C TYR A 159 8.74 9.00 -8.48
N LEU A 160 9.79 9.08 -7.66
CA LEU A 160 11.06 9.78 -7.90
C LEU A 160 12.18 8.75 -7.98
N SER A 161 13.19 8.98 -8.80
CA SER A 161 14.44 8.23 -8.71
C SER A 161 15.22 8.63 -7.44
N VAL A 162 16.09 7.78 -6.95
CA VAL A 162 16.94 8.08 -5.79
C VAL A 162 17.87 9.27 -6.08
N GLU A 163 18.31 9.44 -7.33
CA GLU A 163 19.13 10.58 -7.73
C GLU A 163 18.37 11.91 -7.64
N GLU A 164 17.11 11.93 -8.07
CA GLU A 164 16.25 13.10 -7.92
C GLU A 164 16.01 13.43 -6.45
N VAL A 165 15.72 12.40 -5.64
CA VAL A 165 15.55 12.58 -4.19
C VAL A 165 16.82 13.16 -3.56
N TYR A 166 17.99 12.67 -3.94
CA TYR A 166 19.27 13.20 -3.44
C TYR A 166 19.51 14.65 -3.84
N SER A 167 19.17 15.01 -5.08
CA SER A 167 19.26 16.38 -5.56
C SER A 167 18.36 17.33 -4.76
N GLU A 168 17.09 16.98 -4.58
CA GLU A 168 16.13 17.76 -3.79
C GLU A 168 16.50 17.84 -2.32
N TYR A 169 17.06 16.76 -1.75
CA TYR A 169 17.56 16.76 -0.39
C TYR A 169 18.71 17.74 -0.18
N ARG A 170 19.63 17.85 -1.13
CA ARG A 170 20.71 18.85 -1.07
C ARG A 170 20.16 20.27 -1.05
N VAL A 171 19.18 20.57 -1.90
CA VAL A 171 18.48 21.86 -1.90
C VAL A 171 17.81 22.13 -0.54
N ALA A 172 17.16 21.12 0.03
CA ALA A 172 16.57 21.25 1.36
C ALA A 172 17.63 21.49 2.45
N CYS A 173 18.79 20.84 2.39
CA CYS A 173 19.88 21.10 3.32
C CYS A 173 20.43 22.52 3.20
N GLU A 174 20.62 23.03 1.98
CA GLU A 174 21.04 24.41 1.74
C GLU A 174 20.04 25.43 2.31
N GLU A 175 18.73 25.21 2.11
CA GLU A 175 17.66 26.05 2.67
C GLU A 175 17.73 26.15 4.20
N TYR A 176 18.16 25.07 4.87
CA TYR A 176 18.23 25.01 6.35
C TYR A 176 19.66 25.16 6.90
N GLU A 177 20.61 25.62 6.08
CA GLU A 177 22.01 25.84 6.46
C GLU A 177 22.68 24.62 7.10
N ARG A 178 22.44 23.42 6.52
CA ARG A 178 22.99 22.14 6.96
C ARG A 178 23.83 21.51 5.85
N GLU A 179 24.89 20.82 6.28
CA GLU A 179 25.72 20.02 5.38
C GLU A 179 24.95 18.77 4.94
N ALA A 180 24.93 18.47 3.63
CA ALA A 180 24.24 17.29 3.13
C ALA A 180 25.05 16.02 3.45
N GLU A 181 24.39 15.00 3.93
CA GLU A 181 24.94 13.66 4.13
C GLU A 181 25.23 12.97 2.80
N ASP A 182 26.10 11.96 2.83
CA ASP A 182 26.48 11.19 1.67
C ASP A 182 25.39 10.24 1.17
N LYS A 183 25.53 9.73 -0.07
CA LYS A 183 24.54 8.83 -0.68
C LYS A 183 24.29 7.54 0.14
N PRO A 184 25.30 6.86 0.74
CA PRO A 184 25.06 5.72 1.62
C PRO A 184 24.16 6.04 2.82
N ALA A 185 24.36 7.18 3.46
CA ALA A 185 23.52 7.62 4.58
C ALA A 185 22.07 7.85 4.12
N ILE A 186 21.89 8.49 2.95
CA ILE A 186 20.56 8.71 2.37
C ILE A 186 19.84 7.39 2.06
N GLN A 187 20.53 6.40 1.54
CA GLN A 187 19.95 5.07 1.31
C GLN A 187 19.49 4.39 2.62
N ALA A 188 20.26 4.56 3.69
CA ALA A 188 19.85 4.07 5.01
C ALA A 188 18.61 4.82 5.54
N TYR A 189 18.57 6.15 5.37
CA TYR A 189 17.43 6.96 5.78
C TYR A 189 16.15 6.64 4.99
N LEU A 190 16.26 6.37 3.69
CA LEU A 190 15.13 5.94 2.87
C LEU A 190 14.55 4.60 3.35
N LYS A 191 15.39 3.63 3.67
CA LYS A 191 14.93 2.36 4.25
C LYS A 191 14.22 2.54 5.59
N ASP A 192 14.77 3.39 6.45
CA ASP A 192 14.15 3.71 7.73
C ASP A 192 12.79 4.41 7.56
N LEU A 193 12.67 5.33 6.62
CA LEU A 193 11.42 6.02 6.31
C LEU A 193 10.38 5.06 5.73
N GLU A 194 10.81 4.06 4.93
CA GLU A 194 9.93 3.00 4.43
C GLU A 194 9.41 2.13 5.57
N ILE A 195 10.31 1.65 6.47
CA ILE A 195 9.93 0.83 7.63
C ILE A 195 8.91 1.56 8.51
N ASN A 196 9.07 2.88 8.65
CA ASN A 196 8.15 3.71 9.43
C ASN A 196 6.90 4.16 8.62
N GLY A 197 6.74 3.71 7.38
CA GLY A 197 5.55 3.97 6.56
C GLY A 197 5.44 5.39 6.01
N TYR A 198 6.51 6.19 6.02
CA TYR A 198 6.51 7.55 5.45
C TYR A 198 6.63 7.57 3.93
N ILE A 199 7.32 6.61 3.37
CA ILE A 199 7.56 6.47 1.93
C ILE A 199 7.36 5.03 1.47
N LEU A 200 7.26 4.85 0.16
CA LEU A 200 7.22 3.56 -0.52
C LEU A 200 8.47 3.43 -1.40
N LEU A 201 9.26 2.38 -1.21
CA LEU A 201 10.36 2.05 -2.12
C LEU A 201 9.89 1.04 -3.16
N ALA A 202 9.84 1.46 -4.41
CA ALA A 202 9.53 0.61 -5.55
C ALA A 202 10.82 0.24 -6.28
N LYS A 203 10.93 -1.02 -6.72
CA LYS A 203 11.96 -1.42 -7.68
C LYS A 203 11.38 -1.19 -9.08
N GLY A 204 11.80 -0.11 -9.73
CA GLY A 204 11.56 0.11 -11.14
C GLY A 204 12.48 -0.78 -12.01
N ASN A 205 12.59 -0.49 -13.30
CA ASN A 205 13.43 -1.22 -14.28
C ASN A 205 14.94 -1.16 -13.97
N GLY A 206 15.35 -1.58 -12.75
CA GLY A 206 16.74 -1.70 -12.32
C GLY A 206 17.17 -0.73 -11.23
N GLU A 207 16.55 0.42 -11.04
CA GLU A 207 16.86 1.38 -9.99
C GLU A 207 15.70 1.51 -8.98
N PRO A 208 16.01 1.67 -7.68
CA PRO A 208 14.98 1.92 -6.68
C PRO A 208 14.32 3.29 -6.92
N SER A 209 13.01 3.34 -6.79
CA SER A 209 12.20 4.55 -6.92
C SER A 209 11.48 4.82 -5.60
N VAL A 210 11.27 6.11 -5.30
CA VAL A 210 10.69 6.58 -4.04
C VAL A 210 9.32 7.17 -4.31
N GLY A 211 8.29 6.64 -3.67
CA GLY A 211 6.93 7.13 -3.71
C GLY A 211 6.39 7.48 -2.33
N MET A 212 5.15 7.95 -2.28
CA MET A 212 4.46 8.28 -1.04
C MET A 212 3.00 7.83 -1.15
N GLU A 213 2.49 7.14 -0.13
CA GLU A 213 1.14 6.57 -0.15
C GLU A 213 0.04 7.55 0.29
N PHE A 214 0.40 8.68 0.86
CA PHE A 214 -0.53 9.69 1.37
C PHE A 214 -0.27 11.06 0.72
N PRO A 215 -1.24 12.00 0.81
CA PRO A 215 -1.11 13.31 0.20
C PRO A 215 0.07 14.10 0.76
N PRO A 216 1.00 14.60 -0.09
CA PRO A 216 2.17 15.33 0.34
C PRO A 216 1.86 16.60 1.16
N ASP A 217 0.81 17.35 0.79
CA ASP A 217 0.36 18.59 1.45
C ASP A 217 0.07 18.41 2.95
N ARG A 218 -0.46 17.25 3.33
CA ARG A 218 -0.74 16.91 4.73
C ARG A 218 0.54 16.79 5.56
N LEU A 219 1.53 16.12 5.01
CA LEU A 219 2.82 15.93 5.68
C LEU A 219 3.66 17.21 5.67
N ALA A 220 3.62 18.00 4.59
CA ALA A 220 4.35 19.25 4.46
C ALA A 220 4.08 20.20 5.63
N LYS A 221 2.82 20.30 6.06
CA LYS A 221 2.43 21.15 7.20
C LYS A 221 3.04 20.64 8.52
N ALA A 222 2.95 19.35 8.79
CA ALA A 222 3.49 18.75 10.01
C ALA A 222 5.03 18.83 10.04
N LEU A 223 5.69 18.60 8.89
CA LEU A 223 7.14 18.73 8.73
C LEU A 223 7.63 20.16 8.98
N LYS A 224 6.91 21.17 8.48
CA LYS A 224 7.26 22.57 8.69
C LYS A 224 7.26 22.97 10.16
N GLU A 225 6.32 22.44 10.93
CA GLU A 225 6.25 22.68 12.38
C GLU A 225 7.36 21.93 13.13
N SER A 226 7.58 20.68 12.77
CA SER A 226 8.62 19.81 13.36
C SER A 226 10.03 20.33 13.09
N LEU A 227 10.36 20.72 11.86
CA LEU A 227 11.65 21.29 11.50
C LEU A 227 11.94 22.60 12.26
N LYS A 228 10.94 23.45 12.46
CA LYS A 228 11.10 24.67 13.30
C LYS A 228 11.46 24.33 14.75
N GLN A 229 10.95 23.23 15.29
CA GLN A 229 11.27 22.80 16.66
C GLN A 229 12.67 22.17 16.72
N ALA A 230 13.00 21.32 15.77
CA ALA A 230 14.31 20.66 15.70
C ALA A 230 15.46 21.66 15.55
N LEU A 231 15.27 22.75 14.79
CA LEU A 231 16.25 23.81 14.63
C LEU A 231 16.44 24.69 15.87
N LYS A 232 15.45 24.75 16.77
CA LYS A 232 15.58 25.49 18.03
C LYS A 232 16.30 24.70 19.11
N SER A 233 16.36 23.38 18.95
CA SER A 233 16.96 22.43 19.90
C SER A 233 18.40 22.03 19.51
N ALA A 234 18.87 22.37 18.34
CA ALA A 234 20.20 22.12 17.78
C ALA A 234 21.07 23.38 17.80
#